data_c8bba1abcb45093256cf5395bc18a604
#
_entry.id   c8bba1abcb45093256cf5395bc18a604
#
_cell.length_a   1.000
_cell.length_b   1.000
_cell.length_c   1.000
_cell.angle_alpha   90.00
_cell.angle_beta   90.00
_cell.angle_gamma   90.00
#
_symmetry.space_group_name_H-M   'P 1'
#
loop_
_entity.id
_entity.type
_entity.pdbx_description
1 polymer ?
#
loop_
_entity_poly.entity_id
_entity_poly.type
_entity_poly.pdbx_seq_one_letter_code
_entity_poly.pdbx_strand_id
1 'polypeptide(L)'
;MKVLIATEKPFAKSAVEGIESILKEANYEVVRLEKYADKAELLAAVADVDALIIRSDKVTAEVIEAAKQLKIVVRAGAGFDNVDLAAATAHNVVVMNTPGQNSNAVAELALGMMVYMARNQFNPGTGSELQGKTLAIHAYGNV
;
A
#
# COMPACT_ATOMS: atom_id res chain seq x y z
N MET A 1 8.41 19.12 9.96
CA MET A 1 7.88 18.53 8.72
C MET A 1 6.39 18.25 8.93
N LYS A 2 5.59 18.47 7.90
CA LYS A 2 4.17 18.17 7.87
C LYS A 2 3.95 16.87 7.08
N VAL A 3 3.34 15.88 7.70
CA VAL A 3 3.12 14.55 7.14
C VAL A 3 1.63 14.31 6.95
N LEU A 4 1.22 14.01 5.73
CA LEU A 4 -0.15 13.62 5.41
C LEU A 4 -0.25 12.10 5.37
N ILE A 5 -1.18 11.54 6.12
CA ILE A 5 -1.63 10.16 5.97
C ILE A 5 -2.92 10.21 5.16
N ALA A 6 -2.85 9.80 3.87
CA ALA A 6 -3.99 9.82 2.97
C ALA A 6 -4.41 8.42 2.57
N THR A 7 -5.69 8.07 2.75
CA THR A 7 -6.20 6.78 2.34
C THR A 7 -7.72 6.76 2.15
N GLU A 8 -8.16 6.35 0.95
CA GLU A 8 -9.59 6.08 0.67
C GLU A 8 -10.11 4.94 1.54
N LYS A 9 -9.29 3.89 1.73
CA LYS A 9 -9.58 2.75 2.58
C LYS A 9 -8.75 2.82 3.85
N PRO A 10 -9.32 3.23 4.99
CA PRO A 10 -8.57 3.48 6.21
C PRO A 10 -7.66 2.32 6.63
N PHE A 11 -6.55 2.65 7.23
CA PHE A 11 -5.73 1.70 7.96
C PHE A 11 -6.47 1.16 9.19
N ALA A 12 -6.00 0.03 9.72
CA ALA A 12 -6.40 -0.38 11.06
C ALA A 12 -6.05 0.72 12.09
N LYS A 13 -6.93 0.96 13.04
CA LYS A 13 -6.76 2.03 14.04
C LYS A 13 -5.41 1.94 14.76
N SER A 14 -5.01 0.74 15.19
CA SER A 14 -3.73 0.50 15.85
C SER A 14 -2.52 0.85 14.98
N ALA A 15 -2.61 0.65 13.65
CA ALA A 15 -1.54 1.00 12.73
C ALA A 15 -1.38 2.52 12.61
N VAL A 16 -2.49 3.26 12.51
CA VAL A 16 -2.46 4.73 12.46
C VAL A 16 -1.91 5.30 13.76
N GLU A 17 -2.37 4.80 14.91
CA GLU A 17 -1.89 5.22 16.22
C GLU A 17 -0.37 4.99 16.37
N GLY A 18 0.13 3.85 15.87
CA GLY A 18 1.58 3.56 15.86
C GLY A 18 2.37 4.52 14.98
N ILE A 19 1.88 4.79 13.75
CA ILE A 19 2.51 5.75 12.83
C ILE A 19 2.54 7.15 13.47
N GLU A 20 1.42 7.59 14.03
CA GLU A 20 1.34 8.90 14.67
C GLU A 20 2.24 9.04 15.88
N SER A 21 2.36 7.99 16.71
CA SER A 21 3.28 8.02 17.86
C SER A 21 4.70 8.30 17.40
N ILE A 22 5.17 7.54 16.39
CA ILE A 22 6.53 7.71 15.85
C ILE A 22 6.74 9.12 15.26
N LEU A 23 5.76 9.63 14.51
CA LEU A 23 5.85 10.94 13.90
C LEU A 23 5.84 12.07 14.93
N LYS A 24 5.05 11.92 16.00
CA LYS A 24 4.99 12.87 17.13
C LYS A 24 6.28 12.87 17.93
N GLU A 25 6.88 11.71 18.18
CA GLU A 25 8.21 11.60 18.82
C GLU A 25 9.29 12.34 18.03
N ALA A 26 9.16 12.33 16.69
CA ALA A 26 10.04 13.10 15.79
C ALA A 26 9.67 14.59 15.67
N ASN A 27 8.67 15.07 16.43
CA ASN A 27 8.13 16.44 16.37
C ASN A 27 7.61 16.83 14.97
N TYR A 28 6.97 15.90 14.26
CA TYR A 28 6.31 16.17 12.99
C TYR A 28 4.82 16.46 13.18
N GLU A 29 4.32 17.40 12.42
CA GLU A 29 2.89 17.66 12.30
C GLU A 29 2.23 16.55 11.49
N VAL A 30 1.15 15.95 11.99
CA VAL A 30 0.43 14.88 11.32
C VAL A 30 -0.96 15.35 10.93
N VAL A 31 -1.28 15.20 9.66
CA VAL A 31 -2.60 15.45 9.09
C VAL A 31 -3.16 14.14 8.55
N ARG A 32 -4.46 13.92 8.70
CA ARG A 32 -5.15 12.76 8.13
C ARG A 32 -6.15 13.19 7.08
N LEU A 33 -6.20 12.43 5.98
CA LEU A 33 -7.26 12.46 5.00
C LEU A 33 -7.73 11.01 4.77
N GLU A 34 -8.84 10.66 5.41
CA GLU A 34 -9.38 9.30 5.37
C GLU A 34 -10.75 9.29 4.70
N LYS A 35 -11.05 8.20 3.95
CA LYS A 35 -12.35 7.96 3.31
C LYS A 35 -12.76 9.06 2.32
N TYR A 36 -11.80 9.76 1.76
CA TYR A 36 -12.10 10.72 0.70
C TYR A 36 -12.59 9.97 -0.56
N ALA A 37 -13.49 10.60 -1.28
CA ALA A 37 -14.07 10.03 -2.48
C ALA A 37 -13.67 10.80 -3.74
N ASP A 38 -13.29 12.08 -3.58
CA ASP A 38 -12.89 12.94 -4.69
C ASP A 38 -11.37 13.16 -4.66
N LYS A 39 -10.77 12.99 -5.84
CA LYS A 39 -9.35 13.32 -6.07
C LYS A 39 -9.02 14.77 -5.71
N ALA A 40 -9.96 15.68 -5.87
CA ALA A 40 -9.79 17.08 -5.51
C ALA A 40 -9.44 17.28 -4.03
N GLU A 41 -9.98 16.42 -3.14
CA GLU A 41 -9.64 16.45 -1.72
C GLU A 41 -8.17 16.10 -1.49
N LEU A 42 -7.66 15.08 -2.20
CA LEU A 42 -6.26 14.70 -2.13
C LEU A 42 -5.36 15.81 -2.67
N LEU A 43 -5.70 16.39 -3.83
CA LEU A 43 -4.94 17.49 -4.44
C LEU A 43 -4.85 18.70 -3.50
N ALA A 44 -5.94 19.04 -2.81
CA ALA A 44 -5.95 20.12 -1.83
C ALA A 44 -5.08 19.78 -0.61
N ALA A 45 -5.18 18.55 -0.11
CA ALA A 45 -4.48 18.13 1.09
C ALA A 45 -2.96 17.98 0.91
N VAL A 46 -2.47 17.68 -0.30
CA VAL A 46 -1.03 17.51 -0.56
C VAL A 46 -0.30 18.83 -0.81
N ALA A 47 -1.00 19.95 -0.97
CA ALA A 47 -0.44 21.20 -1.46
C ALA A 47 0.71 21.77 -0.59
N ASP A 48 0.68 21.52 0.73
CA ASP A 48 1.60 22.12 1.70
C ASP A 48 2.30 21.08 2.61
N VAL A 49 2.36 19.81 2.19
CA VAL A 49 2.96 18.74 2.99
C VAL A 49 4.37 18.39 2.52
N ASP A 50 5.23 18.02 3.46
CA ASP A 50 6.59 17.54 3.19
C ASP A 50 6.65 16.05 2.87
N ALA A 51 5.72 15.26 3.45
CA ALA A 51 5.70 13.81 3.31
C ALA A 51 4.26 13.30 3.15
N LEU A 52 4.10 12.25 2.33
CA LEU A 52 2.82 11.61 2.07
C LEU A 52 2.92 10.11 2.37
N ILE A 53 2.06 9.61 3.24
CA ILE A 53 1.90 8.18 3.52
C ILE A 53 0.59 7.71 2.91
N ILE A 54 0.67 6.71 2.04
CA ILE A 54 -0.48 6.12 1.35
C ILE A 54 -0.52 4.60 1.50
N ARG A 55 -1.64 4.00 1.14
CA ARG A 55 -1.81 2.55 1.05
C ARG A 55 -2.05 2.08 -0.39
N SER A 56 -3.27 2.24 -0.88
CA SER A 56 -3.69 1.84 -2.25
C SER A 56 -4.01 3.05 -3.13
N ASP A 57 -3.90 4.21 -2.59
CA ASP A 57 -4.23 5.48 -3.22
C ASP A 57 -3.29 5.76 -4.39
N LYS A 58 -3.82 6.35 -5.45
CA LYS A 58 -3.03 6.64 -6.64
C LYS A 58 -2.33 8.00 -6.51
N VAL A 59 -1.01 7.99 -6.53
CA VAL A 59 -0.18 9.19 -6.60
C VAL A 59 0.26 9.38 -8.05
N THR A 60 -0.59 10.09 -8.81
CA THR A 60 -0.34 10.42 -10.22
C THR A 60 0.58 11.62 -10.35
N ALA A 61 1.06 11.91 -11.57
CA ALA A 61 1.83 13.13 -11.85
C ALA A 61 1.14 14.39 -11.33
N GLU A 62 -0.18 14.51 -11.53
CA GLU A 62 -0.97 15.65 -11.05
C GLU A 62 -0.93 15.82 -9.52
N VAL A 63 -0.93 14.72 -8.75
CA VAL A 63 -0.81 14.78 -7.30
C VAL A 63 0.58 15.27 -6.88
N ILE A 64 1.63 14.79 -7.56
CA ILE A 64 3.00 15.22 -7.31
C ILE A 64 3.21 16.68 -7.69
N GLU A 65 2.64 17.11 -8.81
CA GLU A 65 2.69 18.51 -9.28
C GLU A 65 1.97 19.46 -8.33
N ALA A 66 0.85 19.02 -7.73
CA ALA A 66 0.12 19.80 -6.73
C ALA A 66 0.90 19.94 -5.41
N ALA A 67 1.71 18.94 -5.05
CA ALA A 67 2.43 18.86 -3.79
C ALA A 67 3.78 19.61 -3.83
N LYS A 68 3.74 20.93 -3.80
CA LYS A 68 4.90 21.81 -4.04
C LYS A 68 6.08 21.64 -3.07
N GLN A 69 5.83 21.11 -1.87
CA GLN A 69 6.86 20.94 -0.82
C GLN A 69 7.19 19.48 -0.58
N LEU A 70 6.56 18.55 -1.31
CA LEU A 70 6.67 17.11 -1.11
C LEU A 70 8.10 16.63 -1.36
N LYS A 71 8.66 15.92 -0.40
CA LYS A 71 10.02 15.34 -0.45
C LYS A 71 9.99 13.82 -0.55
N ILE A 72 8.94 13.20 0.01
CA ILE A 72 8.87 11.75 0.11
C ILE A 72 7.42 11.25 0.06
N VAL A 73 7.21 10.17 -0.68
CA VAL A 73 6.00 9.34 -0.65
C VAL A 73 6.36 7.99 -0.05
N VAL A 74 5.66 7.56 0.99
CA VAL A 74 5.81 6.23 1.59
C VAL A 74 4.55 5.41 1.32
N ARG A 75 4.69 4.36 0.53
CA ARG A 75 3.63 3.39 0.30
C ARG A 75 3.67 2.30 1.38
N ALA A 76 2.64 2.23 2.22
CA ALA A 76 2.49 1.18 3.22
C ALA A 76 2.06 -0.15 2.56
N GLY A 77 3.00 -0.82 1.93
CA GLY A 77 2.83 -2.09 1.23
C GLY A 77 3.99 -2.41 0.30
N ALA A 78 4.01 -3.61 -0.26
CA ALA A 78 5.13 -4.12 -1.06
C ALA A 78 5.15 -3.60 -2.50
N GLY A 79 4.00 -3.49 -3.17
CA GLY A 79 3.91 -2.92 -4.52
C GLY A 79 4.10 -1.40 -4.51
N PHE A 80 4.37 -0.80 -5.65
CA PHE A 80 4.49 0.65 -5.83
C PHE A 80 3.95 1.13 -7.18
N ASP A 81 3.21 0.29 -7.86
CA ASP A 81 2.56 0.52 -9.15
C ASP A 81 1.47 1.61 -9.12
N ASN A 82 1.04 1.99 -7.92
CA ASN A 82 0.11 3.08 -7.67
C ASN A 82 0.78 4.48 -7.55
N VAL A 83 2.11 4.57 -7.69
CA VAL A 83 2.86 5.83 -7.66
C VAL A 83 3.55 6.07 -9.00
N ASP A 84 3.39 7.26 -9.56
CA ASP A 84 4.09 7.68 -10.77
C ASP A 84 5.57 7.99 -10.45
N LEU A 85 6.44 7.00 -10.66
CA LEU A 85 7.86 7.12 -10.36
C LEU A 85 8.58 8.11 -11.29
N ALA A 86 8.11 8.25 -12.51
CA ALA A 86 8.73 9.19 -13.47
C ALA A 86 8.47 10.64 -13.02
N ALA A 87 7.23 10.94 -12.66
CA ALA A 87 6.89 12.24 -12.10
C ALA A 87 7.59 12.50 -10.76
N ALA A 88 7.65 11.50 -9.87
CA ALA A 88 8.37 11.63 -8.60
C ALA A 88 9.85 11.98 -8.81
N THR A 89 10.51 11.28 -9.72
CA THR A 89 11.92 11.55 -10.06
C THR A 89 12.11 12.94 -10.64
N ALA A 90 11.23 13.37 -11.57
CA ALA A 90 11.28 14.70 -12.17
C ALA A 90 11.13 15.85 -11.15
N HIS A 91 10.41 15.59 -10.05
CA HIS A 91 10.19 16.56 -8.97
C HIS A 91 11.12 16.34 -7.76
N ASN A 92 12.12 15.46 -7.84
CA ASN A 92 13.03 15.09 -6.76
C ASN A 92 12.31 14.55 -5.51
N VAL A 93 11.19 13.84 -5.70
CA VAL A 93 10.44 13.19 -4.64
C VAL A 93 10.91 11.75 -4.48
N VAL A 94 11.34 11.39 -3.28
CA VAL A 94 11.73 10.00 -2.95
C VAL A 94 10.47 9.14 -2.80
N VAL A 95 10.47 7.94 -3.36
CA VAL A 95 9.37 6.97 -3.17
C VAL A 95 9.90 5.75 -2.42
N MET A 96 9.25 5.39 -1.32
CA MET A 96 9.57 4.23 -0.50
C MET A 96 8.36 3.30 -0.37
N ASN A 97 8.64 2.02 -0.17
CA ASN A 97 7.65 0.99 0.09
C ASN A 97 8.07 0.10 1.26
N THR A 98 7.25 -0.90 1.62
CA THR A 98 7.54 -1.85 2.72
C THR A 98 7.63 -3.28 2.17
N PRO A 99 8.73 -3.66 1.48
CA PRO A 99 8.86 -4.96 0.85
C PRO A 99 8.87 -6.09 1.89
N GLY A 100 8.22 -7.22 1.56
CA GLY A 100 8.21 -8.43 2.39
C GLY A 100 7.23 -8.41 3.57
N GLN A 101 6.68 -7.27 3.96
CA GLN A 101 5.85 -7.17 5.17
C GLN A 101 4.51 -7.94 5.09
N ASN A 102 4.02 -8.21 3.88
CA ASN A 102 2.81 -8.98 3.64
C ASN A 102 3.06 -10.34 2.98
N SER A 103 4.32 -10.75 2.82
CA SER A 103 4.68 -11.96 2.05
C SER A 103 4.08 -13.23 2.63
N ASN A 104 4.12 -13.39 3.95
CA ASN A 104 3.53 -14.55 4.61
C ASN A 104 2.02 -14.65 4.37
N ALA A 105 1.29 -13.54 4.49
CA ALA A 105 -0.15 -13.51 4.23
C ALA A 105 -0.48 -13.85 2.77
N VAL A 106 0.36 -13.43 1.82
CA VAL A 106 0.19 -13.78 0.38
C VAL A 106 0.47 -15.26 0.15
N ALA A 107 1.51 -15.82 0.76
CA ALA A 107 1.83 -17.25 0.68
C ALA A 107 0.70 -18.12 1.25
N GLU A 108 0.18 -17.77 2.42
CA GLU A 108 -0.96 -18.46 3.04
C GLU A 108 -2.22 -18.38 2.17
N LEU A 109 -2.50 -17.22 1.57
CA LEU A 109 -3.61 -17.06 0.65
C LEU A 109 -3.44 -17.95 -0.59
N ALA A 110 -2.23 -18.02 -1.16
CA ALA A 110 -1.94 -18.87 -2.30
C ALA A 110 -2.21 -20.36 -1.98
N LEU A 111 -1.75 -20.85 -0.83
CA LEU A 111 -2.03 -22.21 -0.36
C LEU A 111 -3.55 -22.43 -0.16
N GLY A 112 -4.22 -21.49 0.49
CA GLY A 112 -5.67 -21.54 0.66
C GLY A 112 -6.44 -21.60 -0.68
N MET A 113 -6.00 -20.82 -1.66
CA MET A 113 -6.59 -20.85 -3.01
C MET A 113 -6.36 -22.17 -3.72
N MET A 114 -5.19 -22.79 -3.57
CA MET A 114 -4.94 -24.13 -4.14
C MET A 114 -5.91 -25.17 -3.56
N VAL A 115 -6.11 -25.18 -2.25
CA VAL A 115 -7.08 -26.06 -1.59
C VAL A 115 -8.50 -25.75 -2.07
N TYR A 116 -8.89 -24.48 -2.09
CA TYR A 116 -10.20 -24.03 -2.55
C TYR A 116 -10.51 -24.52 -3.97
N MET A 117 -9.56 -24.37 -4.90
CA MET A 117 -9.72 -24.82 -6.27
C MET A 117 -9.75 -26.34 -6.37
N ALA A 118 -8.87 -27.05 -5.69
CA ALA A 118 -8.86 -28.52 -5.67
C ALA A 118 -10.18 -29.10 -5.13
N ARG A 119 -10.79 -28.44 -4.17
CA ARG A 119 -12.08 -28.85 -3.56
C ARG A 119 -13.30 -28.26 -4.28
N ASN A 120 -13.16 -27.91 -5.58
CA ASN A 120 -14.26 -27.38 -6.40
C ASN A 120 -14.94 -26.15 -5.76
N GLN A 121 -14.17 -25.22 -5.22
CA GLN A 121 -14.66 -24.00 -4.55
C GLN A 121 -15.59 -24.29 -3.35
N PHE A 122 -15.44 -25.46 -2.74
CA PHE A 122 -16.31 -26.01 -1.69
C PHE A 122 -17.77 -26.21 -2.13
N ASN A 123 -18.06 -26.21 -3.43
CA ASN A 123 -19.38 -26.57 -3.94
C ASN A 123 -19.65 -28.09 -3.76
N PRO A 124 -20.92 -28.51 -3.62
CA PRO A 124 -21.27 -29.92 -3.59
C PRO A 124 -20.71 -30.67 -4.82
N GLY A 125 -20.13 -31.83 -4.60
CA GLY A 125 -19.59 -32.68 -5.65
C GLY A 125 -18.19 -33.17 -5.34
N THR A 126 -17.57 -33.86 -6.31
CA THR A 126 -16.27 -34.45 -6.18
C THR A 126 -15.18 -33.42 -6.52
N GLY A 127 -14.32 -33.14 -5.56
CA GLY A 127 -13.06 -32.39 -5.81
C GLY A 127 -11.88 -33.32 -5.98
N SER A 128 -10.68 -32.77 -6.07
CA SER A 128 -9.40 -33.50 -6.06
C SER A 128 -8.60 -33.16 -4.83
N GLU A 129 -7.55 -33.93 -4.55
CA GLU A 129 -6.58 -33.66 -3.49
C GLU A 129 -5.33 -32.98 -4.09
N LEU A 130 -4.61 -32.25 -3.25
CA LEU A 130 -3.29 -31.73 -3.60
C LEU A 130 -2.19 -32.79 -3.47
N GLN A 131 -2.46 -33.83 -2.71
CA GLN A 131 -1.50 -34.93 -2.53
C GLN A 131 -1.06 -35.52 -3.87
N GLY A 132 0.26 -35.68 -4.04
CA GLY A 132 0.86 -36.20 -5.26
C GLY A 132 0.87 -35.24 -6.47
N LYS A 133 0.40 -34.00 -6.31
CA LYS A 133 0.50 -32.95 -7.33
C LYS A 133 1.86 -32.25 -7.28
N THR A 134 2.29 -31.77 -8.42
CA THR A 134 3.52 -31.00 -8.55
C THR A 134 3.19 -29.51 -8.54
N LEU A 135 3.86 -28.75 -7.68
CA LEU A 135 3.81 -27.29 -7.67
C LEU A 135 5.09 -26.74 -8.30
N ALA A 136 4.94 -25.92 -9.33
CA ALA A 136 6.04 -25.13 -9.88
C ALA A 136 5.98 -23.71 -9.33
N ILE A 137 7.10 -23.23 -8.80
CA ILE A 137 7.25 -21.86 -8.34
C ILE A 137 8.14 -21.13 -9.35
N HIS A 138 7.56 -20.11 -10.00
CA HIS A 138 8.29 -19.25 -10.93
C HIS A 138 8.63 -17.94 -10.25
N ALA A 139 9.87 -17.74 -9.92
CA ALA A 139 10.51 -16.73 -9.09
C ALA A 139 10.80 -17.24 -7.66
N TYR A 140 11.71 -16.53 -6.98
CA TYR A 140 12.12 -16.84 -5.61
C TYR A 140 12.36 -15.54 -4.86
N GLY A 141 11.24 -14.90 -4.48
CA GLY A 141 11.23 -13.62 -3.78
C GLY A 141 10.80 -13.76 -2.32
N ASN A 142 10.10 -12.74 -1.79
CA ASN A 142 9.66 -12.70 -0.40
C ASN A 142 8.40 -13.56 -0.10
N VAL A 143 7.63 -13.88 -1.12
CA VAL A 143 6.41 -14.71 -1.00
C VAL A 143 6.74 -16.17 -1.05
#